data_92fe7c6de1b8294a421e2ce804587c68
#
_entry.id   92fe7c6de1b8294a421e2ce804587c68
#
_cell.length_a   1.000
_cell.length_b   1.000
_cell.length_c   1.000
_cell.angle_alpha   90.00
_cell.angle_beta   90.00
_cell.angle_gamma   90.00
#
_symmetry.space_group_name_H-M   'P 1'
#
loop_
_entity.id
_entity.type
_entity.pdbx_description
1 polymer ?
#
loop_
_entity_poly.entity_id
_entity_poly.type
_entity_poly.pdbx_seq_one_letter_code
_entity_poly.pdbx_strand_id
1 'polypeptide(L)'
;MMTEKNAGIHPHHIMYCNSGDSPYGGKDKVVGYHSFVFTTQAASFELTQDDKKMLKSIAYHTIKASLEGKKYEPSRLSDMLKTRCGAFVSLHKKGRLRGCIGHFGEDMPLYQTVVQMAKAAAFEDPRFYGVTLDELDDIDIEISVLTPMKRIHSIDEFQLGKQGIFMRKGYHTGTFLPQVADEVAWT
;
A
#
# COMPACT_ATOMS: atom_id res chain seq x y z
N MET A 1 24.60 13.97 20.65
CA MET A 1 23.74 15.11 20.99
C MET A 1 23.48 16.03 19.79
N MET A 2 23.20 15.48 18.63
CA MET A 2 22.89 16.30 17.42
C MET A 2 21.44 16.14 16.93
N THR A 3 20.63 15.34 17.59
CA THR A 3 19.31 14.92 17.08
C THR A 3 18.11 15.57 17.76
N GLU A 4 18.32 16.29 18.88
CA GLU A 4 17.18 16.92 19.60
C GLU A 4 16.62 18.18 18.92
N LYS A 5 17.24 18.67 17.85
CA LYS A 5 16.78 19.89 17.14
C LYS A 5 15.86 19.65 15.95
N ASN A 6 15.68 18.40 15.53
CA ASN A 6 14.73 18.06 14.48
C ASN A 6 13.45 17.53 15.09
N ALA A 7 12.42 18.35 15.09
CA ALA A 7 11.09 17.97 15.54
C ALA A 7 10.63 16.70 14.82
N GLY A 8 10.40 15.62 15.57
CA GLY A 8 9.85 14.36 15.05
C GLY A 8 10.81 13.17 14.98
N ILE A 9 12.09 13.32 15.37
CA ILE A 9 13.01 12.17 15.45
C ILE A 9 13.10 11.68 16.89
N HIS A 10 12.69 10.45 17.15
CA HIS A 10 12.74 9.82 18.46
C HIS A 10 13.80 8.71 18.46
N PRO A 11 14.88 8.83 19.26
CA PRO A 11 15.84 7.76 19.43
C PRO A 11 15.29 6.68 20.37
N HIS A 12 15.29 5.44 19.93
CA HIS A 12 14.96 4.27 20.75
C HIS A 12 16.24 3.47 20.99
N HIS A 13 16.64 3.34 22.26
CA HIS A 13 17.74 2.46 22.64
C HIS A 13 17.26 1.01 22.59
N ILE A 14 17.83 0.21 21.69
CA ILE A 14 17.41 -1.17 21.46
C ILE A 14 18.20 -2.14 22.33
N MET A 15 19.51 -1.99 22.37
CA MET A 15 20.39 -2.92 23.05
C MET A 15 21.68 -2.21 23.50
N TYR A 16 22.18 -2.63 24.64
CA TYR A 16 23.54 -2.43 25.06
C TYR A 16 24.21 -3.79 25.23
N CYS A 17 25.38 -3.97 24.68
CA CYS A 17 26.26 -5.09 25.00
C CYS A 17 27.71 -4.57 25.04
N ASN A 18 28.58 -5.32 25.65
CA ASN A 18 30.02 -5.01 25.66
C ASN A 18 30.83 -6.21 25.20
N SER A 19 32.10 -5.98 24.87
CA SER A 19 32.95 -7.06 24.36
C SER A 19 33.22 -8.16 25.39
N GLY A 20 32.99 -7.91 26.68
CA GLY A 20 33.08 -8.91 27.75
C GLY A 20 31.86 -9.83 27.84
N ASP A 21 30.74 -9.49 27.17
CA ASP A 21 29.55 -10.35 27.09
C ASP A 21 29.72 -11.46 26.05
N SER A 22 30.77 -11.37 25.20
CA SER A 22 31.12 -12.40 24.25
C SER A 22 31.77 -13.59 24.94
N PRO A 23 31.50 -14.86 24.52
CA PRO A 23 32.19 -16.06 25.03
C PRO A 23 33.71 -16.00 24.85
N TYR A 24 34.22 -15.11 24.00
CA TYR A 24 35.63 -14.94 23.66
C TYR A 24 36.23 -13.64 24.20
N GLY A 25 35.43 -12.83 24.90
CA GLY A 25 35.83 -11.51 25.42
C GLY A 25 36.47 -11.55 26.78
N GLY A 26 37.64 -10.88 26.94
CA GLY A 26 38.24 -10.61 28.26
C GLY A 26 37.45 -9.53 29.01
N LYS A 27 37.45 -9.60 30.35
CA LYS A 27 36.71 -8.67 31.22
C LYS A 27 37.52 -7.44 31.67
N ASP A 28 38.81 -7.42 31.42
CA ASP A 28 39.72 -6.39 31.96
C ASP A 28 39.69 -5.06 31.16
N LYS A 29 39.32 -5.13 29.88
CA LYS A 29 39.07 -3.97 29.04
C LYS A 29 37.91 -4.29 28.12
N VAL A 30 36.81 -3.60 28.28
CA VAL A 30 35.59 -3.81 27.50
C VAL A 30 35.23 -2.59 26.69
N VAL A 31 34.72 -2.81 25.47
CA VAL A 31 34.13 -1.78 24.61
C VAL A 31 32.61 -1.95 24.66
N GLY A 32 31.92 -0.90 25.04
CA GLY A 32 30.45 -0.88 25.06
C GLY A 32 29.88 -0.55 23.68
N TYR A 33 28.90 -1.34 23.26
CA TYR A 33 28.16 -1.16 22.03
C TYR A 33 26.72 -0.78 22.36
N HIS A 34 26.25 0.32 21.75
CA HIS A 34 24.88 0.76 21.88
C HIS A 34 24.23 0.74 20.50
N SER A 35 23.08 0.09 20.39
CA SER A 35 22.26 0.12 19.19
C SER A 35 21.09 1.08 19.40
N PHE A 36 20.99 2.07 18.53
CA PHE A 36 19.88 3.01 18.51
C PHE A 36 19.15 2.93 17.18
N VAL A 37 17.83 2.92 17.21
CA VAL A 37 16.98 3.20 16.05
C VAL A 37 16.41 4.59 16.23
N PHE A 38 16.56 5.39 15.18
CA PHE A 38 15.93 6.70 15.09
C PHE A 38 14.67 6.53 14.25
N THR A 39 13.51 6.70 14.89
CA THR A 39 12.23 6.71 14.18
C THR A 39 11.76 8.16 14.07
N THR A 40 11.37 8.57 12.88
CA THR A 40 10.42 9.66 12.75
C THR A 40 9.06 9.11 13.15
N GLN A 41 8.24 9.90 13.80
CA GLN A 41 6.83 9.55 13.96
C GLN A 41 6.31 9.28 12.54
N ALA A 42 6.04 8.02 12.22
CA ALA A 42 5.47 7.68 10.93
C ALA A 42 4.16 8.46 10.85
N ALA A 43 4.09 9.41 9.94
CA ALA A 43 2.83 10.06 9.62
C ALA A 43 1.85 8.91 9.35
N SER A 44 0.76 8.86 10.11
CA SER A 44 -0.25 7.84 9.93
C SER A 44 -0.63 7.86 8.45
N PHE A 45 -0.54 6.70 7.78
CA PHE A 45 -0.93 6.59 6.38
C PHE A 45 -2.45 6.74 6.32
N GLU A 46 -2.92 7.97 6.28
CA GLU A 46 -4.32 8.31 6.25
C GLU A 46 -4.64 9.19 5.04
N LEU A 47 -5.51 8.68 4.18
CA LEU A 47 -6.04 9.44 3.05
C LEU A 47 -7.15 10.38 3.53
N THR A 48 -7.01 11.66 3.26
CA THR A 48 -8.07 12.64 3.45
C THR A 48 -9.26 12.35 2.52
N GLN A 49 -10.42 12.95 2.80
CA GLN A 49 -11.57 12.84 1.90
C GLN A 49 -11.29 13.42 0.50
N ASP A 50 -10.46 14.45 0.44
CA ASP A 50 -10.06 15.06 -0.83
C ASP A 50 -9.09 14.16 -1.61
N ASP A 51 -8.17 13.47 -0.91
CA ASP A 51 -7.31 12.46 -1.54
C ASP A 51 -8.14 11.31 -2.14
N LYS A 52 -9.14 10.82 -1.40
CA LYS A 52 -10.05 9.76 -1.86
C LYS A 52 -10.85 10.19 -3.09
N LYS A 53 -11.39 11.41 -3.10
CA LYS A 53 -12.06 11.98 -4.26
C LYS A 53 -11.11 12.14 -5.45
N MET A 54 -9.91 12.63 -5.20
CA MET A 54 -8.89 12.81 -6.23
C MET A 54 -8.51 11.48 -6.87
N LEU A 55 -8.30 10.41 -6.09
CA LEU A 55 -7.99 9.08 -6.61
C LEU A 55 -9.11 8.54 -7.52
N LYS A 56 -10.38 8.67 -7.09
CA LYS A 56 -11.53 8.28 -7.93
C LYS A 56 -11.59 9.10 -9.23
N SER A 57 -11.34 10.39 -9.15
CA SER A 57 -11.27 11.28 -10.30
C SER A 57 -10.13 10.88 -11.26
N ILE A 58 -8.96 10.53 -10.73
CA ILE A 58 -7.81 10.04 -11.51
C ILE A 58 -8.20 8.77 -12.26
N ALA A 59 -8.80 7.80 -11.58
CA ALA A 59 -9.22 6.54 -12.20
C ALA A 59 -10.24 6.77 -13.33
N TYR A 60 -11.29 7.56 -13.07
CA TYR A 60 -12.32 7.88 -14.06
C TYR A 60 -11.73 8.57 -15.30
N HIS A 61 -10.96 9.65 -15.09
CA HIS A 61 -10.40 10.40 -16.24
C HIS A 61 -9.34 9.59 -17.00
N THR A 62 -8.64 8.69 -16.34
CA THR A 62 -7.72 7.76 -17.01
C THR A 62 -8.46 6.81 -17.96
N ILE A 63 -9.55 6.20 -17.48
CA ILE A 63 -10.37 5.31 -18.31
C ILE A 63 -10.98 6.10 -19.46
N LYS A 64 -11.59 7.26 -19.19
CA LYS A 64 -12.19 8.12 -20.20
C LYS A 64 -11.20 8.54 -21.28
N ALA A 65 -10.05 9.04 -20.88
CA ALA A 65 -9.01 9.46 -21.82
C ALA A 65 -8.51 8.28 -22.68
N SER A 66 -8.38 7.09 -22.09
CA SER A 66 -8.01 5.88 -22.84
C SER A 66 -9.05 5.50 -23.89
N LEU A 67 -10.34 5.62 -23.58
CA LEU A 67 -11.45 5.40 -24.51
C LEU A 67 -11.49 6.43 -25.64
N GLU A 68 -11.09 7.66 -25.35
CA GLU A 68 -11.00 8.75 -26.33
C GLU A 68 -9.67 8.77 -27.13
N GLY A 69 -8.78 7.81 -26.88
CA GLY A 69 -7.44 7.77 -27.51
C GLY A 69 -6.52 8.92 -27.06
N LYS A 70 -6.78 9.48 -25.87
CA LYS A 70 -6.03 10.58 -25.27
C LYS A 70 -5.17 10.09 -24.10
N LYS A 71 -4.21 10.94 -23.67
CA LYS A 71 -3.44 10.75 -22.46
C LYS A 71 -3.98 11.66 -21.35
N TYR A 72 -4.12 11.12 -20.15
CA TYR A 72 -4.47 11.89 -18.96
C TYR A 72 -3.27 11.97 -18.01
N GLU A 73 -2.98 13.17 -17.54
CA GLU A 73 -1.94 13.42 -16.55
C GLU A 73 -2.56 14.16 -15.35
N PRO A 74 -2.62 13.51 -14.17
CA PRO A 74 -3.18 14.16 -12.99
C PRO A 74 -2.29 15.30 -12.50
N SER A 75 -2.90 16.37 -12.00
CA SER A 75 -2.23 17.55 -11.46
C SER A 75 -2.71 17.86 -10.04
N ARG A 76 -1.99 18.74 -9.33
CA ARG A 76 -2.32 19.18 -7.95
C ARG A 76 -2.41 18.02 -6.95
N LEU A 77 -1.43 17.13 -7.01
CA LEU A 77 -1.34 15.96 -6.14
C LEU A 77 -0.81 16.36 -4.76
N SER A 78 -1.47 15.87 -3.71
CA SER A 78 -0.95 15.93 -2.34
C SER A 78 0.29 15.07 -2.20
N ASP A 79 1.06 15.27 -1.13
CA ASP A 79 2.25 14.45 -0.87
C ASP A 79 1.85 13.00 -0.52
N MET A 80 0.66 12.80 0.05
CA MET A 80 0.10 11.48 0.30
C MET A 80 -0.09 10.69 -1.00
N LEU A 81 -0.60 11.30 -2.05
CA LEU A 81 -0.80 10.66 -3.35
C LEU A 81 0.52 10.36 -4.10
N LYS A 82 1.62 10.98 -3.67
CA LYS A 82 2.98 10.71 -4.17
C LYS A 82 3.69 9.61 -3.37
N THR A 83 3.14 9.18 -2.23
CA THR A 83 3.69 8.08 -1.44
C THR A 83 3.66 6.79 -2.25
N ARG A 84 4.72 6.00 -2.15
CA ARG A 84 4.81 4.71 -2.86
C ARG A 84 4.04 3.64 -2.12
N CYS A 85 3.02 3.10 -2.74
CA CYS A 85 2.22 2.01 -2.19
C CYS A 85 1.37 1.33 -3.26
N GLY A 86 0.95 0.11 -2.98
CA GLY A 86 0.06 -0.65 -3.84
C GLY A 86 -1.38 -0.17 -3.78
N ALA A 87 -2.15 -0.52 -4.80
CA ALA A 87 -3.59 -0.28 -4.82
C ALA A 87 -4.30 -1.28 -5.74
N PHE A 88 -5.57 -1.52 -5.44
CA PHE A 88 -6.52 -2.21 -6.32
C PHE A 88 -7.54 -1.22 -6.84
N VAL A 89 -7.92 -1.36 -8.09
CA VAL A 89 -9.05 -0.64 -8.67
C VAL A 89 -10.10 -1.66 -9.08
N SER A 90 -11.29 -1.53 -8.50
CA SER A 90 -12.46 -2.35 -8.81
C SER A 90 -13.50 -1.48 -9.51
N LEU A 91 -14.03 -1.98 -10.58
CA LEU A 91 -15.10 -1.36 -11.36
C LEU A 91 -16.38 -2.16 -11.15
N HIS A 92 -17.46 -1.50 -10.79
CA HIS A 92 -18.77 -2.12 -10.62
C HIS A 92 -19.79 -1.46 -11.54
N LYS A 93 -20.69 -2.27 -12.12
CA LYS A 93 -21.82 -1.78 -12.90
C LYS A 93 -23.10 -2.38 -12.32
N LYS A 94 -24.00 -1.52 -11.88
CA LYS A 94 -25.27 -1.95 -11.22
C LYS A 94 -25.02 -2.94 -10.08
N GLY A 95 -24.01 -2.67 -9.25
CA GLY A 95 -23.62 -3.48 -8.10
C GLY A 95 -22.90 -4.80 -8.43
N ARG A 96 -22.62 -5.09 -9.70
CA ARG A 96 -21.88 -6.27 -10.13
C ARG A 96 -20.47 -5.93 -10.54
N LEU A 97 -19.51 -6.79 -10.18
CA LEU A 97 -18.12 -6.63 -10.59
C LEU A 97 -18.02 -6.57 -12.12
N ARG A 98 -17.28 -5.58 -12.63
CA ARG A 98 -17.07 -5.30 -14.06
C ARG A 98 -15.60 -5.31 -14.44
N GLY A 99 -14.69 -5.27 -13.50
CA GLY A 99 -13.24 -5.38 -13.63
C GLY A 99 -12.57 -5.13 -12.29
N CYS A 100 -11.45 -5.81 -12.02
CA CYS A 100 -10.68 -5.59 -10.80
C CYS A 100 -9.24 -6.05 -11.01
N ILE A 101 -8.31 -5.10 -10.98
CA ILE A 101 -6.88 -5.38 -11.05
C ILE A 101 -6.16 -4.56 -9.98
N GLY A 102 -5.09 -5.11 -9.43
CA GLY A 102 -4.30 -4.45 -8.41
C GLY A 102 -2.82 -4.75 -8.53
N HIS A 103 -2.05 -3.91 -7.86
CA HIS A 103 -0.61 -4.01 -7.74
C HIS A 103 -0.20 -3.91 -6.27
N PHE A 104 0.65 -4.83 -5.80
CA PHE A 104 1.10 -4.87 -4.41
C PHE A 104 2.40 -4.12 -4.17
N GLY A 105 3.12 -3.79 -5.23
CA GLY A 105 4.45 -3.19 -5.15
C GLY A 105 4.43 -1.77 -4.60
N GLU A 106 5.54 -1.37 -3.98
CA GLU A 106 5.82 -0.01 -3.52
C GLU A 106 6.83 0.68 -4.47
N ASP A 107 6.81 0.30 -5.74
CA ASP A 107 7.77 0.72 -6.76
C ASP A 107 7.37 2.03 -7.44
N MET A 108 6.11 2.43 -7.33
CA MET A 108 5.60 3.66 -7.93
C MET A 108 4.70 4.47 -6.99
N PRO A 109 4.54 5.79 -7.20
CA PRO A 109 3.61 6.63 -6.44
C PRO A 109 2.16 6.16 -6.57
N LEU A 110 1.36 6.31 -5.50
CA LEU A 110 -0.04 5.88 -5.43
C LEU A 110 -0.87 6.36 -6.62
N TYR A 111 -0.76 7.63 -7.01
CA TYR A 111 -1.51 8.15 -8.15
C TYR A 111 -1.17 7.42 -9.46
N GLN A 112 0.11 7.03 -9.65
CA GLN A 112 0.53 6.26 -10.83
C GLN A 112 0.03 4.82 -10.76
N THR A 113 0.08 4.20 -9.58
CA THR A 113 -0.52 2.89 -9.34
C THR A 113 -1.99 2.91 -9.72
N VAL A 114 -2.75 3.93 -9.28
CA VAL A 114 -4.17 4.06 -9.61
C VAL A 114 -4.38 4.28 -11.11
N VAL A 115 -3.58 5.10 -11.78
CA VAL A 115 -3.63 5.28 -13.26
C VAL A 115 -3.45 3.93 -13.97
N GLN A 116 -2.43 3.16 -13.60
CA GLN A 116 -2.16 1.87 -14.25
C GLN A 116 -3.26 0.85 -13.93
N MET A 117 -3.66 0.72 -12.68
CA MET A 117 -4.66 -0.27 -12.27
C MET A 117 -6.07 0.06 -12.78
N ALA A 118 -6.43 1.34 -12.89
CA ALA A 118 -7.69 1.76 -13.51
C ALA A 118 -7.75 1.34 -15.00
N LYS A 119 -6.64 1.55 -15.72
CA LYS A 119 -6.54 1.13 -17.13
C LYS A 119 -6.58 -0.39 -17.25
N ALA A 120 -5.82 -1.10 -16.42
CA ALA A 120 -5.80 -2.56 -16.43
C ALA A 120 -7.16 -3.15 -16.05
N ALA A 121 -7.84 -2.63 -15.02
CA ALA A 121 -9.18 -3.08 -14.64
C ALA A 121 -10.23 -2.85 -15.72
N ALA A 122 -10.09 -1.77 -16.51
CA ALA A 122 -11.03 -1.45 -17.57
C ALA A 122 -10.80 -2.25 -18.85
N PHE A 123 -9.55 -2.62 -19.18
CA PHE A 123 -9.21 -3.12 -20.51
C PHE A 123 -8.40 -4.43 -20.52
N GLU A 124 -7.80 -4.83 -19.40
CA GLU A 124 -6.84 -5.93 -19.33
C GLU A 124 -7.28 -7.05 -18.37
N ASP A 125 -8.45 -6.91 -17.71
CA ASP A 125 -8.99 -7.98 -16.88
C ASP A 125 -9.57 -9.09 -17.76
N PRO A 126 -8.94 -10.29 -17.80
CA PRO A 126 -9.31 -11.34 -18.73
C PRO A 126 -10.70 -11.94 -18.49
N ARG A 127 -11.33 -11.61 -17.37
CA ARG A 127 -12.69 -12.08 -17.02
C ARG A 127 -13.79 -11.29 -17.71
N PHE A 128 -13.46 -10.12 -18.27
CA PHE A 128 -14.44 -9.18 -18.82
C PHE A 128 -13.97 -8.63 -20.17
N TYR A 129 -14.92 -8.18 -21.00
CA TYR A 129 -14.60 -7.38 -22.17
C TYR A 129 -14.17 -5.97 -21.74
N GLY A 130 -13.40 -5.29 -22.59
CA GLY A 130 -13.02 -3.90 -22.34
C GLY A 130 -14.24 -2.99 -22.07
N VAL A 131 -14.07 -2.03 -21.18
CA VAL A 131 -15.09 -1.02 -20.90
C VAL A 131 -15.32 -0.17 -22.15
N THR A 132 -16.57 0.22 -22.40
CA THR A 132 -16.95 1.11 -23.51
C THR A 132 -17.33 2.50 -22.99
N LEU A 133 -17.32 3.49 -23.90
CA LEU A 133 -17.65 4.87 -23.53
C LEU A 133 -19.09 5.00 -23.03
N ASP A 134 -20.02 4.24 -23.63
CA ASP A 134 -21.46 4.28 -23.30
C ASP A 134 -21.79 3.79 -21.90
N GLU A 135 -20.89 2.96 -21.31
CA GLU A 135 -21.12 2.42 -19.98
C GLU A 135 -20.32 3.12 -18.88
N LEU A 136 -19.41 4.01 -19.23
CA LEU A 136 -18.48 4.61 -18.27
C LEU A 136 -19.19 5.37 -17.15
N ASP A 137 -20.28 6.10 -17.46
CA ASP A 137 -21.03 6.87 -16.49
C ASP A 137 -21.88 5.98 -15.55
N ASP A 138 -22.14 4.72 -15.94
CA ASP A 138 -22.78 3.71 -15.11
C ASP A 138 -21.80 2.92 -14.23
N ILE A 139 -20.50 3.19 -14.34
CA ILE A 139 -19.46 2.48 -13.60
C ILE A 139 -19.16 3.18 -12.27
N ASP A 140 -19.34 2.43 -11.19
CA ASP A 140 -18.87 2.80 -9.86
C ASP A 140 -17.43 2.34 -9.65
N ILE A 141 -16.56 3.26 -9.22
CA ILE A 141 -15.14 2.99 -9.04
C ILE A 141 -14.83 2.87 -7.55
N GLU A 142 -14.29 1.74 -7.16
CA GLU A 142 -13.76 1.51 -5.83
C GLU A 142 -12.24 1.38 -5.89
N ILE A 143 -11.55 1.97 -4.90
CA ILE A 143 -10.09 1.93 -4.81
C ILE A 143 -9.69 1.47 -3.41
N SER A 144 -9.05 0.31 -3.35
CA SER A 144 -8.43 -0.21 -2.12
C SER A 144 -6.96 0.14 -2.13
N VAL A 145 -6.56 1.09 -1.29
CA VAL A 145 -5.16 1.50 -1.14
C VAL A 145 -4.50 0.65 -0.07
N LEU A 146 -3.35 0.07 -0.40
CA LEU A 146 -2.58 -0.77 0.51
C LEU A 146 -1.61 0.11 1.30
N THR A 147 -1.55 -0.11 2.60
CA THR A 147 -0.45 0.41 3.41
C THR A 147 0.85 -0.34 3.07
N PRO A 148 2.03 0.25 3.32
CA PRO A 148 3.29 -0.47 3.15
C PRO A 148 3.26 -1.84 3.81
N MET A 149 3.79 -2.84 3.11
CA MET A 149 3.79 -4.23 3.60
C MET A 149 4.74 -4.37 4.79
N LYS A 150 4.26 -4.95 5.88
CA LYS A 150 5.06 -5.35 7.03
C LYS A 150 5.21 -6.86 7.06
N ARG A 151 6.45 -7.34 7.15
CA ARG A 151 6.69 -8.78 7.40
C ARG A 151 6.27 -9.11 8.84
N ILE A 152 5.44 -10.13 8.99
CA ILE A 152 5.08 -10.71 10.27
C ILE A 152 5.85 -12.03 10.50
N HIS A 153 6.10 -12.37 11.76
CA HIS A 153 6.84 -13.56 12.17
C HIS A 153 5.97 -14.56 12.94
N SER A 154 4.81 -14.12 13.41
CA SER A 154 3.77 -14.94 14.04
C SER A 154 2.41 -14.59 13.50
N ILE A 155 1.51 -15.56 13.46
CA ILE A 155 0.11 -15.34 13.10
C ILE A 155 -0.61 -14.43 14.10
N ASP A 156 -0.12 -14.34 15.34
CA ASP A 156 -0.69 -13.48 16.38
C ASP A 156 -0.54 -11.98 16.05
N GLU A 157 0.37 -11.63 15.14
CA GLU A 157 0.53 -10.27 14.64
C GLU A 157 -0.52 -9.90 13.58
N PHE A 158 -1.27 -10.88 13.06
CA PHE A 158 -2.27 -10.69 12.02
C PHE A 158 -3.67 -10.51 12.64
N GLN A 159 -4.37 -9.45 12.22
CA GLN A 159 -5.73 -9.16 12.65
C GLN A 159 -6.70 -9.36 11.48
N LEU A 160 -7.42 -10.48 11.53
CA LEU A 160 -8.45 -10.81 10.54
C LEU A 160 -9.51 -9.69 10.45
N GLY A 161 -9.99 -9.38 9.25
CA GLY A 161 -10.97 -8.32 9.00
C GLY A 161 -10.41 -6.89 9.05
N LYS A 162 -9.18 -6.70 9.57
CA LYS A 162 -8.53 -5.38 9.61
C LYS A 162 -7.33 -5.28 8.68
N GLN A 163 -6.59 -6.36 8.53
CA GLN A 163 -5.36 -6.40 7.75
C GLN A 163 -5.53 -7.34 6.55
N GLY A 164 -4.96 -6.94 5.42
CA GLY A 164 -4.73 -7.85 4.31
C GLY A 164 -3.50 -8.71 4.57
N ILE A 165 -3.43 -9.87 3.94
CA ILE A 165 -2.27 -10.75 4.01
C ILE A 165 -1.78 -11.10 2.62
N PHE A 166 -0.46 -11.02 2.43
CA PHE A 166 0.23 -11.52 1.26
C PHE A 166 1.15 -12.67 1.68
N MET A 167 0.99 -13.81 1.04
CA MET A 167 1.79 -15.01 1.31
C MET A 167 2.56 -15.41 0.07
N ARG A 168 3.81 -15.88 0.27
CA ARG A 168 4.62 -16.44 -0.81
C ARG A 168 5.33 -17.71 -0.32
N LYS A 169 5.21 -18.78 -1.11
CA LYS A 169 5.94 -20.03 -0.91
C LYS A 169 6.56 -20.47 -2.23
N GLY A 170 7.86 -20.31 -2.38
CA GLY A 170 8.53 -20.51 -3.67
C GLY A 170 8.00 -19.55 -4.74
N TYR A 171 7.46 -20.09 -5.81
CA TYR A 171 6.84 -19.31 -6.92
C TYR A 171 5.34 -19.06 -6.74
N HIS A 172 4.71 -19.70 -5.75
CA HIS A 172 3.28 -19.52 -5.49
C HIS A 172 3.05 -18.31 -4.59
N THR A 173 2.09 -17.51 -4.96
CA THR A 173 1.65 -16.35 -4.18
C THR A 173 0.16 -16.44 -3.91
N GLY A 174 -0.27 -15.95 -2.76
CA GLY A 174 -1.67 -15.79 -2.42
C GLY A 174 -1.88 -14.50 -1.63
N THR A 175 -3.03 -13.91 -1.80
CA THR A 175 -3.40 -12.70 -1.10
C THR A 175 -4.86 -12.71 -0.72
N PHE A 176 -5.15 -12.09 0.43
CA PHE A 176 -6.49 -11.76 0.86
C PHE A 176 -6.50 -10.31 1.33
N LEU A 177 -7.44 -9.54 0.83
CA LEU A 177 -7.75 -8.21 1.34
C LEU A 177 -8.66 -8.35 2.57
N PRO A 178 -8.69 -7.35 3.47
CA PRO A 178 -9.45 -7.44 4.72
C PRO A 178 -10.94 -7.76 4.51
N GLN A 179 -11.55 -7.13 3.50
CA GLN A 179 -12.97 -7.30 3.18
C GLN A 179 -13.35 -8.73 2.77
N VAL A 180 -12.41 -9.52 2.26
CA VAL A 180 -12.68 -10.92 1.89
C VAL A 180 -13.05 -11.76 3.11
N ALA A 181 -12.51 -11.42 4.29
CA ALA A 181 -12.86 -12.13 5.52
C ALA A 181 -14.35 -11.96 5.86
N ASP A 182 -14.89 -10.77 5.65
CA ASP A 182 -16.32 -10.47 5.89
C ASP A 182 -17.21 -11.14 4.84
N GLU A 183 -16.80 -11.13 3.56
CA GLU A 183 -17.56 -11.74 2.46
C GLU A 183 -17.70 -13.26 2.58
N VAL A 184 -16.68 -13.95 3.11
CA VAL A 184 -16.68 -15.41 3.28
C VAL A 184 -17.00 -15.86 4.71
N ALA A 185 -17.38 -14.92 5.58
CA ALA A 185 -17.72 -15.16 6.99
C ALA A 185 -16.64 -15.99 7.73
N TRP A 186 -15.38 -15.66 7.54
CA TRP A 186 -14.28 -16.28 8.28
C TRP A 186 -14.32 -15.83 9.75
N THR A 187 -14.41 -16.81 10.62
CA THR A 187 -14.36 -16.63 12.09
C THR A 187 -13.06 -17.18 12.66
#